data_4027ffb0af5f8a297a6fd32cf169eb03
#
_entry.id   4027ffb0af5f8a297a6fd32cf169eb03
#
_cell.length_a   1.000
_cell.length_b   1.000
_cell.length_c   1.000
_cell.angle_alpha   90.00
_cell.angle_beta   90.00
_cell.angle_gamma   90.00
#
_symmetry.space_group_name_H-M   'P 1'
#
loop_
_entity.id
_entity.type
_entity.pdbx_description
1 polymer ?
#
loop_
_entity_poly.entity_id
_entity_poly.type
_entity_poly.pdbx_seq_one_letter_code
_entity_poly.pdbx_strand_id
1 'polypeptide(L)'
;MRWSSSRLVRSCFFSFLLLIALAQGSLAQQPAPGEKARATTNNIAPRSEPSHAPLQTASSLRLQAGDLIDVAVYNVPELTTKARISTKGEIYLPLIDYVNVAGLTSEEAEGLIQKRLSDGGFVKNPHVTLFVDQYASQGASILGEVVRPGVYPVPGQQRLFDLISSAGGFTEKAGRSITVTHRDQIDRPITVPLSRNVSDNPESNIPILPGDTIIVRKADLVYVVGDVGRPSGFLMDSAHLTVLQAIALAGGTTHTANLGGARIIHRGPDGLTEIPVELKKILRAKAPDMTMQPDDILFVPTSATKVFAGRAMEAAMQAATAASIVAIP
;
A
#
# COMPACT_ATOMS: atom_id res chain seq x y z
N MET A 1 -44.64 -36.21 19.86
CA MET A 1 -45.69 -35.72 18.96
C MET A 1 -44.96 -34.92 17.91
N ARG A 2 -44.51 -35.50 16.79
CA ARG A 2 -45.23 -35.92 15.54
C ARG A 2 -46.07 -34.78 14.97
N TRP A 3 -45.66 -34.26 13.86
CA TRP A 3 -46.11 -34.23 12.47
C TRP A 3 -45.50 -33.06 11.77
N SER A 4 -44.70 -33.22 10.74
CA SER A 4 -44.87 -33.77 9.38
C SER A 4 -45.54 -32.80 8.41
N SER A 5 -44.84 -32.66 7.37
CA SER A 5 -45.09 -32.65 5.91
C SER A 5 -45.23 -31.28 5.27
N SER A 6 -44.38 -30.97 4.35
CA SER A 6 -44.24 -31.41 2.94
C SER A 6 -45.02 -30.56 1.93
N ARG A 7 -44.38 -30.09 0.91
CA ARG A 7 -44.44 -30.30 -0.55
C ARG A 7 -44.04 -29.00 -1.26
N LEU A 8 -42.99 -28.99 -2.07
CA LEU A 8 -42.96 -29.41 -3.46
C LEU A 8 -43.79 -28.52 -4.43
N VAL A 9 -43.13 -27.75 -5.29
CA VAL A 9 -43.45 -27.52 -6.70
C VAL A 9 -42.17 -26.98 -7.36
N ARG A 10 -41.39 -27.76 -8.12
CA ARG A 10 -41.35 -27.98 -9.57
C ARG A 10 -41.00 -26.70 -10.34
N SER A 11 -39.78 -26.60 -10.85
CA SER A 11 -39.28 -27.12 -12.13
C SER A 11 -39.70 -26.26 -13.33
N CYS A 12 -38.76 -25.63 -13.98
CA CYS A 12 -38.75 -25.48 -15.41
C CYS A 12 -37.31 -25.51 -15.94
N PHE A 13 -36.98 -26.62 -16.50
CA PHE A 13 -35.92 -26.88 -17.45
C PHE A 13 -36.16 -26.04 -18.72
N PHE A 14 -35.14 -25.39 -19.25
CA PHE A 14 -35.05 -25.24 -20.70
C PHE A 14 -33.57 -25.42 -21.10
N SER A 15 -33.41 -26.62 -21.61
CA SER A 15 -32.28 -27.10 -22.41
C SER A 15 -32.34 -26.42 -23.77
N PHE A 16 -31.26 -25.81 -24.25
CA PHE A 16 -31.08 -25.56 -25.67
C PHE A 16 -29.70 -26.07 -26.06
N LEU A 17 -29.76 -27.29 -26.56
CA LEU A 17 -28.70 -27.99 -27.26
C LEU A 17 -28.84 -27.61 -28.74
N LEU A 18 -27.79 -27.02 -29.33
CA LEU A 18 -27.67 -27.01 -30.78
C LEU A 18 -26.26 -27.39 -31.20
N LEU A 19 -26.22 -28.52 -31.80
CA LEU A 19 -25.15 -29.27 -32.45
C LEU A 19 -25.09 -28.86 -33.93
N ILE A 20 -23.96 -28.44 -34.47
CA ILE A 20 -23.60 -28.50 -35.90
C ILE A 20 -22.09 -28.63 -35.98
N ALA A 21 -21.60 -29.73 -36.24
CA ALA A 21 -21.08 -30.57 -37.30
C ALA A 21 -20.04 -29.88 -38.22
N LEU A 22 -18.81 -30.39 -38.11
CA LEU A 22 -17.83 -30.78 -39.12
C LEU A 22 -17.94 -30.18 -40.53
N ALA A 23 -16.88 -29.52 -41.00
CA ALA A 23 -16.37 -29.68 -42.35
C ALA A 23 -14.85 -29.56 -42.40
N GLN A 24 -14.20 -30.64 -42.69
CA GLN A 24 -12.83 -30.78 -43.10
C GLN A 24 -12.67 -30.19 -44.52
N GLY A 25 -11.62 -29.49 -44.79
CA GLY A 25 -11.26 -28.99 -46.11
C GLY A 25 -9.75 -28.85 -46.23
N SER A 26 -9.10 -29.98 -46.48
CA SER A 26 -7.72 -30.06 -46.94
C SER A 26 -7.66 -29.59 -48.38
N LEU A 27 -6.84 -28.62 -48.71
CA LEU A 27 -6.42 -28.36 -50.11
C LEU A 27 -4.94 -28.01 -50.09
N ALA A 28 -4.20 -29.04 -50.48
CA ALA A 28 -2.82 -28.93 -50.93
C ALA A 28 -2.78 -28.14 -52.25
N GLN A 29 -1.91 -27.18 -52.35
CA GLN A 29 -1.57 -26.52 -53.60
C GLN A 29 -0.07 -26.60 -53.84
N GLN A 30 0.29 -27.35 -54.90
CA GLN A 30 1.60 -27.56 -55.45
C GLN A 30 2.18 -26.28 -56.09
N PRO A 31 3.50 -26.20 -56.23
CA PRO A 31 4.20 -25.02 -56.78
C PRO A 31 4.29 -25.05 -58.33
N ALA A 32 4.19 -23.89 -58.95
CA ALA A 32 4.52 -23.66 -60.33
C ALA A 32 5.97 -23.09 -60.47
N PRO A 33 6.66 -23.39 -61.56
CA PRO A 33 8.08 -23.18 -61.68
C PRO A 33 8.48 -21.87 -62.39
N GLY A 34 9.61 -21.32 -61.95
CA GLY A 34 10.50 -20.60 -62.83
C GLY A 34 10.40 -19.08 -62.83
N GLU A 35 11.31 -18.43 -62.11
CA GLU A 35 11.96 -17.23 -62.65
C GLU A 35 13.37 -17.04 -62.03
N LYS A 36 14.24 -16.62 -62.93
CA LYS A 36 15.71 -16.64 -62.92
C LYS A 36 16.34 -15.88 -61.75
N ALA A 37 17.43 -16.47 -61.30
CA ALA A 37 18.44 -15.92 -60.45
C ALA A 37 18.85 -14.49 -60.82
N ARG A 38 18.76 -13.56 -59.84
CA ARG A 38 19.56 -12.35 -59.80
C ARG A 38 20.35 -12.38 -58.50
N ALA A 39 21.60 -12.68 -58.62
CA ALA A 39 22.56 -12.60 -57.53
C ALA A 39 22.66 -11.16 -57.03
N THR A 40 22.07 -10.90 -55.85
CA THR A 40 22.35 -9.69 -55.11
C THR A 40 23.26 -10.08 -53.96
N THR A 41 24.50 -9.69 -54.09
CA THR A 41 25.54 -9.83 -53.08
C THR A 41 25.13 -9.02 -51.86
N ASN A 42 24.49 -9.68 -50.87
CA ASN A 42 24.29 -9.11 -49.58
C ASN A 42 25.59 -9.15 -48.79
N ASN A 43 26.20 -8.02 -48.72
CA ASN A 43 27.31 -7.69 -47.82
C ASN A 43 26.76 -7.74 -46.39
N ILE A 44 26.85 -8.91 -45.73
CA ILE A 44 26.53 -9.07 -44.33
C ILE A 44 27.64 -8.41 -43.54
N ALA A 45 27.42 -7.16 -43.14
CA ALA A 45 28.22 -6.55 -42.10
C ALA A 45 28.16 -7.44 -40.85
N PRO A 46 29.26 -7.66 -40.13
CA PRO A 46 29.26 -8.46 -38.93
C PRO A 46 28.28 -7.82 -37.92
N ARG A 47 27.25 -8.59 -37.57
CA ARG A 47 26.31 -8.25 -36.52
C ARG A 47 27.12 -8.10 -35.23
N SER A 48 27.29 -6.89 -34.78
CA SER A 48 27.86 -6.58 -33.47
C SER A 48 27.07 -7.37 -32.46
N GLU A 49 27.67 -8.36 -31.84
CA GLU A 49 27.16 -9.01 -30.66
C GLU A 49 26.87 -7.90 -29.63
N PRO A 50 25.72 -7.93 -28.92
CA PRO A 50 25.52 -6.99 -27.84
C PRO A 50 26.67 -7.24 -26.87
N SER A 51 27.59 -6.29 -26.80
CA SER A 51 28.57 -6.20 -25.74
C SER A 51 27.82 -6.36 -24.43
N HIS A 52 27.99 -7.51 -23.78
CA HIS A 52 27.65 -7.66 -22.39
C HIS A 52 28.52 -6.65 -21.65
N ALA A 53 28.00 -5.42 -21.48
CA ALA A 53 28.55 -4.52 -20.48
C ALA A 53 28.62 -5.35 -19.19
N PRO A 54 29.78 -5.43 -18.53
CA PRO A 54 29.85 -6.12 -17.26
C PRO A 54 28.77 -5.51 -16.38
N LEU A 55 27.88 -6.34 -15.87
CA LEU A 55 26.95 -5.97 -14.80
C LEU A 55 27.78 -5.20 -13.79
N GLN A 56 27.57 -3.89 -13.75
CA GLN A 56 28.29 -3.03 -12.83
C GLN A 56 28.06 -3.61 -11.45
N THR A 57 29.13 -4.12 -10.91
CA THR A 57 29.37 -4.56 -9.55
C THR A 57 28.26 -4.10 -8.64
N ALA A 58 27.48 -5.08 -8.14
CA ALA A 58 26.74 -4.93 -6.92
C ALA A 58 27.67 -4.17 -5.97
N SER A 59 27.31 -2.96 -5.59
CA SER A 59 28.06 -2.18 -4.64
C SER A 59 28.23 -3.08 -3.44
N SER A 60 29.44 -3.61 -3.24
CA SER A 60 29.73 -4.61 -2.25
C SER A 60 29.38 -3.98 -0.90
N LEU A 61 28.26 -4.43 -0.32
CA LEU A 61 27.76 -3.95 0.95
C LEU A 61 28.86 -4.14 1.99
N ARG A 62 29.20 -3.05 2.69
CA ARG A 62 30.23 -3.09 3.73
C ARG A 62 29.60 -3.39 5.08
N LEU A 63 30.21 -4.26 5.83
CA LEU A 63 29.85 -4.63 7.18
C LEU A 63 29.96 -3.43 8.12
N GLN A 64 29.00 -3.25 9.01
CA GLN A 64 29.00 -2.17 10.00
C GLN A 64 28.58 -2.68 11.38
N ALA A 65 28.83 -1.84 12.39
CA ALA A 65 28.41 -2.11 13.76
C ALA A 65 26.90 -2.38 13.84
N GLY A 66 26.52 -3.45 14.53
CA GLY A 66 25.13 -3.89 14.68
C GLY A 66 24.71 -5.02 13.75
N ASP A 67 25.42 -5.26 12.63
CA ASP A 67 25.11 -6.35 11.71
C ASP A 67 25.33 -7.71 12.40
N LEU A 68 24.48 -8.68 12.07
CA LEU A 68 24.59 -10.05 12.52
C LEU A 68 25.16 -10.89 11.38
N ILE A 69 26.28 -11.53 11.63
CA ILE A 69 26.97 -12.36 10.64
C ILE A 69 27.08 -13.80 11.15
N ASP A 70 27.04 -14.73 10.21
CA ASP A 70 27.28 -16.15 10.42
C ASP A 70 28.61 -16.51 9.76
N VAL A 71 29.59 -16.89 10.57
CA VAL A 71 30.92 -17.27 10.10
C VAL A 71 31.05 -18.78 10.20
N ALA A 72 31.31 -19.43 9.08
CA ALA A 72 31.53 -20.87 9.02
C ALA A 72 32.91 -21.18 8.47
N VAL A 73 33.61 -22.16 9.09
CA VAL A 73 34.90 -22.64 8.64
C VAL A 73 34.75 -24.08 8.14
N TYR A 74 35.10 -24.30 6.88
CA TYR A 74 34.97 -25.62 6.26
C TYR A 74 35.75 -26.69 7.00
N ASN A 75 35.11 -27.83 7.26
CA ASN A 75 35.62 -28.95 8.04
C ASN A 75 36.01 -28.67 9.51
N VAL A 76 35.60 -27.49 10.04
CA VAL A 76 35.82 -27.14 11.46
C VAL A 76 34.54 -26.59 12.06
N PRO A 77 33.51 -27.43 12.31
CA PRO A 77 32.19 -26.96 12.77
C PRO A 77 32.25 -26.27 14.14
N GLU A 78 33.28 -26.55 14.95
CA GLU A 78 33.47 -25.90 16.26
C GLU A 78 33.79 -24.39 16.15
N LEU A 79 34.23 -23.93 14.97
CA LEU A 79 34.50 -22.52 14.70
C LEU A 79 33.31 -21.81 14.00
N THR A 80 32.21 -22.53 13.74
CA THR A 80 31.00 -21.93 13.21
C THR A 80 30.32 -21.07 14.29
N THR A 81 30.22 -19.76 14.06
CA THR A 81 29.77 -18.84 15.09
C THR A 81 28.91 -17.75 14.50
N LYS A 82 27.76 -17.51 15.10
CA LYS A 82 26.96 -16.31 14.86
C LYS A 82 27.45 -15.18 15.76
N ALA A 83 27.89 -14.08 15.16
CA ALA A 83 28.42 -12.95 15.89
C ALA A 83 27.77 -11.65 15.43
N ARG A 84 27.45 -10.77 16.38
CA ARG A 84 27.05 -9.40 16.10
C ARG A 84 28.25 -8.49 16.12
N ILE A 85 28.40 -7.66 15.10
CA ILE A 85 29.48 -6.66 15.04
C ILE A 85 29.26 -5.65 16.14
N SER A 86 30.27 -5.52 17.00
CA SER A 86 30.24 -4.59 18.14
C SER A 86 30.25 -3.13 17.68
N THR A 87 29.99 -2.20 18.60
CA THR A 87 30.11 -0.76 18.33
C THR A 87 31.53 -0.32 17.96
N LYS A 88 32.55 -1.13 18.29
CA LYS A 88 33.94 -0.89 17.86
C LYS A 88 34.24 -1.46 16.46
N GLY A 89 33.26 -2.11 15.81
CA GLY A 89 33.45 -2.73 14.51
C GLY A 89 34.06 -4.12 14.55
N GLU A 90 34.12 -4.76 15.72
CA GLU A 90 34.81 -6.04 15.96
C GLU A 90 33.80 -7.16 16.20
N ILE A 91 34.18 -8.37 15.80
CA ILE A 91 33.53 -9.63 16.17
C ILE A 91 34.48 -10.49 17.01
N TYR A 92 33.92 -11.26 17.93
CA TYR A 92 34.67 -12.26 18.67
C TYR A 92 34.57 -13.62 17.95
N LEU A 93 35.70 -14.21 17.64
CA LEU A 93 35.79 -15.57 17.07
C LEU A 93 36.68 -16.44 17.94
N PRO A 94 36.30 -17.72 18.19
CA PRO A 94 37.16 -18.64 18.90
C PRO A 94 38.56 -18.74 18.25
N LEU A 95 39.60 -18.89 19.05
CA LEU A 95 41.02 -19.01 18.69
C LEU A 95 41.69 -17.71 18.20
N ILE A 96 41.00 -16.79 17.53
CA ILE A 96 41.61 -15.57 16.98
C ILE A 96 41.13 -14.30 17.66
N ASP A 97 40.32 -14.45 18.74
CA ASP A 97 39.78 -13.37 19.54
C ASP A 97 39.02 -12.31 18.75
N TYR A 98 39.27 -11.02 19.01
CA TYR A 98 38.59 -9.92 18.37
C TYR A 98 39.19 -9.60 16.99
N VAL A 99 38.30 -9.61 15.96
CA VAL A 99 38.63 -9.25 14.57
C VAL A 99 37.84 -8.04 14.15
N ASN A 100 38.52 -6.99 13.71
CA ASN A 100 37.84 -5.80 13.17
C ASN A 100 37.38 -6.09 11.75
N VAL A 101 36.06 -6.07 11.52
CA VAL A 101 35.42 -6.36 10.23
C VAL A 101 34.60 -5.17 9.72
N ALA A 102 34.44 -4.10 10.51
CA ALA A 102 33.70 -2.93 10.07
C ALA A 102 34.38 -2.25 8.87
N GLY A 103 33.58 -1.84 7.89
CA GLY A 103 34.03 -1.22 6.65
C GLY A 103 34.55 -2.20 5.59
N LEU A 104 34.69 -3.49 5.93
CA LEU A 104 35.08 -4.55 4.98
C LEU A 104 33.85 -5.08 4.26
N THR A 105 34.05 -5.61 3.06
CA THR A 105 33.04 -6.46 2.39
C THR A 105 33.06 -7.85 3.02
N SER A 106 32.04 -8.68 2.75
CA SER A 106 32.04 -10.07 3.20
C SER A 106 33.29 -10.82 2.75
N GLU A 107 33.69 -10.65 1.50
CA GLU A 107 34.88 -11.30 0.93
C GLU A 107 36.20 -10.82 1.58
N GLU A 108 36.31 -9.51 1.84
CA GLU A 108 37.49 -8.95 2.52
C GLU A 108 37.58 -9.45 3.97
N ALA A 109 36.42 -9.58 4.66
CA ALA A 109 36.37 -10.11 6.00
C ALA A 109 36.70 -11.60 6.05
N GLU A 110 36.19 -12.40 5.10
CA GLU A 110 36.57 -13.82 4.94
C GLU A 110 38.07 -13.97 4.79
N GLY A 111 38.70 -13.22 3.88
CA GLY A 111 40.14 -13.26 3.67
C GLY A 111 40.95 -12.87 4.93
N LEU A 112 40.47 -11.86 5.68
CA LEU A 112 41.10 -11.45 6.94
C LEU A 112 41.05 -12.57 8.00
N ILE A 113 39.89 -13.22 8.15
CA ILE A 113 39.69 -14.31 9.12
C ILE A 113 40.51 -15.51 8.71
N GLN A 114 40.52 -15.89 7.43
CA GLN A 114 41.36 -16.97 6.90
C GLN A 114 42.83 -16.75 7.22
N LYS A 115 43.33 -15.55 6.95
CA LYS A 115 44.71 -15.20 7.25
C LYS A 115 45.03 -15.31 8.72
N ARG A 116 44.20 -14.81 9.62
CA ARG A 116 44.42 -14.89 11.07
C ARG A 116 44.42 -16.33 11.59
N LEU A 117 43.52 -17.18 11.09
CA LEU A 117 43.48 -18.60 11.45
C LEU A 117 44.71 -19.37 10.96
N SER A 118 45.23 -19.02 9.78
CA SER A 118 46.45 -19.63 9.21
C SER A 118 47.70 -19.14 9.91
N ASP A 119 47.86 -17.83 10.11
CA ASP A 119 49.04 -17.21 10.73
C ASP A 119 49.18 -17.65 12.23
N GLY A 120 48.04 -17.84 12.91
CA GLY A 120 48.00 -18.38 14.26
C GLY A 120 48.27 -19.88 14.33
N GLY A 121 48.40 -20.57 13.23
CA GLY A 121 48.64 -22.00 13.17
C GLY A 121 47.43 -22.86 13.64
N PHE A 122 46.27 -22.29 13.84
CA PHE A 122 45.08 -22.95 14.34
C PHE A 122 44.45 -23.90 13.32
N VAL A 123 44.41 -23.47 12.04
CA VAL A 123 43.86 -24.25 10.94
C VAL A 123 44.79 -24.19 9.75
N LYS A 124 45.08 -25.33 9.17
CA LYS A 124 45.92 -25.43 7.95
C LYS A 124 45.03 -25.23 6.72
N ASN A 125 45.29 -24.19 5.93
CA ASN A 125 44.49 -23.80 4.75
C ASN A 125 43.01 -23.63 5.08
N PRO A 126 42.62 -22.68 5.95
CA PRO A 126 41.23 -22.47 6.30
C PRO A 126 40.42 -21.91 5.11
N HIS A 127 39.23 -22.46 4.90
CA HIS A 127 38.21 -21.90 4.00
C HIS A 127 37.10 -21.36 4.85
N VAL A 128 36.96 -20.03 4.90
CA VAL A 128 35.96 -19.33 5.70
C VAL A 128 34.89 -18.82 4.76
N THR A 129 33.63 -18.97 5.17
CA THR A 129 32.47 -18.38 4.50
C THR A 129 31.74 -17.49 5.51
N LEU A 130 31.40 -16.27 5.09
CA LEU A 130 30.72 -15.29 5.90
C LEU A 130 29.40 -14.91 5.25
N PHE A 131 28.30 -15.21 5.93
CA PHE A 131 26.96 -14.75 5.54
C PHE A 131 26.47 -13.66 6.46
N VAL A 132 25.87 -12.62 5.89
CA VAL A 132 25.20 -11.60 6.69
C VAL A 132 23.74 -12.01 6.90
N ASP A 133 23.43 -12.41 8.11
CA ASP A 133 22.09 -12.85 8.52
C ASP A 133 21.14 -11.64 8.65
N GLN A 134 21.65 -10.52 9.20
CA GLN A 134 20.88 -9.28 9.38
C GLN A 134 21.76 -8.06 9.15
N TYR A 135 21.38 -7.25 8.18
CA TYR A 135 21.96 -5.91 7.96
C TYR A 135 21.26 -4.89 8.87
N ALA A 136 21.53 -4.94 10.17
CA ALA A 136 20.90 -4.01 11.12
C ALA A 136 21.36 -2.56 10.94
N SER A 137 22.56 -2.35 10.42
CA SER A 137 23.16 -1.04 10.15
C SER A 137 22.62 -0.39 8.88
N GLN A 138 22.08 -1.20 7.96
CA GLN A 138 21.65 -0.78 6.62
C GLN A 138 20.13 -0.92 6.45
N GLY A 139 19.39 -0.76 7.54
CA GLY A 139 17.94 -0.75 7.50
C GLY A 139 17.37 0.66 7.38
N ALA A 140 16.20 0.79 6.73
CA ALA A 140 15.32 1.95 6.84
C ALA A 140 14.15 1.61 7.77
N SER A 141 13.74 2.58 8.58
CA SER A 141 12.63 2.43 9.52
C SER A 141 11.33 2.85 8.84
N ILE A 142 10.32 1.99 8.85
CA ILE A 142 8.97 2.28 8.34
C ILE A 142 8.00 2.32 9.52
N LEU A 143 7.34 3.46 9.69
CA LEU A 143 6.44 3.75 10.80
C LEU A 143 5.07 4.23 10.29
N GLY A 144 4.05 4.12 11.15
CA GLY A 144 2.70 4.62 10.87
C GLY A 144 1.80 3.62 10.18
N GLU A 145 1.00 4.08 9.21
CA GLU A 145 -0.10 3.32 8.62
C GLU A 145 0.37 2.39 7.49
N VAL A 146 1.23 1.44 7.84
CA VAL A 146 1.63 0.28 7.03
C VAL A 146 1.23 -1.02 7.73
N VAL A 147 1.07 -2.09 6.97
CA VAL A 147 0.60 -3.38 7.53
C VAL A 147 1.58 -3.94 8.55
N ARG A 148 2.88 -3.82 8.30
CA ARG A 148 3.95 -4.27 9.20
C ARG A 148 4.98 -3.17 9.39
N PRO A 149 4.81 -2.28 10.38
CA PRO A 149 5.84 -1.31 10.73
C PRO A 149 7.08 -2.01 11.31
N GLY A 150 8.26 -1.45 11.04
CA GLY A 150 9.53 -2.04 11.49
C GLY A 150 10.72 -1.52 10.74
N VAL A 151 11.88 -2.17 10.96
CA VAL A 151 13.12 -1.88 10.25
C VAL A 151 13.28 -2.87 9.11
N TYR A 152 13.48 -2.37 7.90
CA TYR A 152 13.64 -3.16 6.69
C TYR A 152 15.04 -2.97 6.12
N PRO A 153 15.71 -4.05 5.71
CA PRO A 153 17.03 -3.94 5.09
C PRO A 153 16.92 -3.22 3.74
N VAL A 154 17.90 -2.36 3.47
CA VAL A 154 18.01 -1.62 2.21
C VAL A 154 19.29 -2.08 1.49
N PRO A 155 19.32 -3.29 0.92
CA PRO A 155 20.47 -3.75 0.16
C PRO A 155 20.50 -3.04 -1.20
N GLY A 156 21.53 -2.21 -1.40
CA GLY A 156 21.71 -1.50 -2.68
C GLY A 156 20.73 -0.35 -2.92
N GLN A 157 20.31 -0.18 -4.16
CA GLN A 157 19.40 0.91 -4.55
C GLN A 157 17.95 0.45 -4.45
N GLN A 158 17.31 0.66 -3.32
CA GLN A 158 15.88 0.43 -3.15
C GLN A 158 15.09 1.74 -3.22
N ARG A 159 13.84 1.62 -3.65
CA ARG A 159 12.93 2.75 -3.75
C ARG A 159 11.80 2.65 -2.71
N LEU A 160 11.15 3.78 -2.47
CA LEU A 160 10.11 3.92 -1.45
C LEU A 160 9.01 2.84 -1.55
N PHE A 161 8.49 2.60 -2.76
CA PHE A 161 7.39 1.65 -2.92
C PHE A 161 7.83 0.18 -2.81
N ASP A 162 9.09 -0.15 -3.08
CA ASP A 162 9.63 -1.50 -2.89
C ASP A 162 9.65 -1.85 -1.39
N LEU A 163 10.07 -0.88 -0.56
CA LEU A 163 10.08 -1.03 0.89
C LEU A 163 8.67 -1.08 1.48
N ILE A 164 7.76 -0.22 1.03
CA ILE A 164 6.36 -0.25 1.46
C ILE A 164 5.71 -1.59 1.09
N SER A 165 6.01 -2.12 -0.10
CA SER A 165 5.53 -3.45 -0.52
C SER A 165 6.08 -4.55 0.38
N SER A 166 7.35 -4.47 0.77
CA SER A 166 7.96 -5.40 1.73
C SER A 166 7.31 -5.33 3.11
N ALA A 167 6.84 -4.13 3.50
CA ALA A 167 6.06 -3.91 4.72
C ALA A 167 4.59 -4.39 4.61
N GLY A 168 4.20 -4.98 3.49
CA GLY A 168 2.85 -5.48 3.26
C GLY A 168 1.87 -4.45 2.69
N GLY A 169 2.37 -3.27 2.28
CA GLY A 169 1.56 -2.19 1.75
C GLY A 169 0.99 -1.25 2.84
N PHE A 170 0.09 -0.39 2.41
CA PHE A 170 -0.60 0.56 3.27
C PHE A 170 -1.80 -0.06 3.97
N THR A 171 -2.15 0.46 5.15
CA THR A 171 -3.43 0.13 5.79
C THR A 171 -4.58 0.92 5.12
N GLU A 172 -5.83 0.52 5.41
CA GLU A 172 -7.03 1.26 4.97
C GLU A 172 -7.11 2.67 5.56
N LYS A 173 -6.36 2.93 6.62
CA LYS A 173 -6.31 4.22 7.32
C LYS A 173 -5.15 5.10 6.87
N ALA A 174 -4.35 4.64 5.91
CA ALA A 174 -3.20 5.39 5.42
C ALA A 174 -3.63 6.66 4.70
N GLY A 175 -2.96 7.74 5.02
CA GLY A 175 -3.16 9.04 4.37
C GLY A 175 -2.48 9.13 3.01
N ARG A 176 -2.64 10.27 2.38
CA ARG A 176 -2.13 10.55 1.03
C ARG A 176 -0.75 11.17 0.99
N SER A 177 -0.01 11.11 2.09
CA SER A 177 1.35 11.63 2.16
C SER A 177 2.25 10.75 2.99
N ILE A 178 3.46 10.55 2.51
CA ILE A 178 4.54 9.89 3.21
C ILE A 178 5.60 10.94 3.52
N THR A 179 6.11 10.93 4.72
CA THR A 179 7.27 11.75 5.08
C THR A 179 8.49 10.85 5.13
N VAL A 180 9.50 11.18 4.33
CA VAL A 180 10.79 10.50 4.33
C VAL A 180 11.82 11.46 4.90
N THR A 181 12.53 11.02 5.93
CA THR A 181 13.61 11.78 6.58
C THR A 181 14.90 11.02 6.37
N HIS A 182 15.84 11.60 5.63
CA HIS A 182 17.17 11.06 5.47
C HIS A 182 17.99 11.26 6.73
N ARG A 183 18.81 10.27 7.10
CA ARG A 183 19.66 10.31 8.30
C ARG A 183 20.58 11.52 8.34
N ASP A 184 21.11 11.92 7.19
CA ASP A 184 22.05 13.02 7.06
C ASP A 184 21.36 14.39 6.94
N GLN A 185 20.01 14.42 6.79
CA GLN A 185 19.19 15.63 6.59
C GLN A 185 17.92 15.61 7.44
N ILE A 186 18.09 15.44 8.75
CA ILE A 186 16.97 15.32 9.70
C ILE A 186 16.06 16.56 9.67
N ASP A 187 16.66 17.74 9.44
CA ASP A 187 15.93 19.02 9.41
C ASP A 187 15.18 19.28 8.09
N ARG A 188 15.30 18.39 7.10
CA ARG A 188 14.67 18.55 5.78
C ARG A 188 13.89 17.28 5.38
N PRO A 189 12.77 17.01 6.03
CA PRO A 189 11.94 15.89 5.65
C PRO A 189 11.32 16.12 4.26
N ILE A 190 11.33 15.09 3.44
CA ILE A 190 10.71 15.08 2.11
C ILE A 190 9.29 14.57 2.27
N THR A 191 8.30 15.37 1.91
CA THR A 191 6.91 14.90 1.85
C THR A 191 6.56 14.45 0.44
N VAL A 192 6.26 13.17 0.31
CA VAL A 192 5.90 12.52 -0.95
C VAL A 192 4.38 12.37 -1.01
N PRO A 193 3.71 13.01 -1.99
CA PRO A 193 2.28 12.81 -2.18
C PRO A 193 2.02 11.44 -2.81
N LEU A 194 0.99 10.74 -2.30
CA LEU A 194 0.53 9.47 -2.85
C LEU A 194 -0.64 9.70 -3.82
N SER A 195 -0.42 9.42 -5.08
CA SER A 195 -1.49 9.32 -6.07
C SER A 195 -2.24 7.99 -5.92
N ARG A 196 -3.48 7.92 -6.42
CA ARG A 196 -4.26 6.65 -6.44
C ARG A 196 -3.56 5.56 -7.25
N ASN A 197 -2.91 5.95 -8.33
CA ASN A 197 -2.07 5.06 -9.12
C ASN A 197 -0.61 5.50 -8.98
N VAL A 198 0.26 4.56 -8.65
CA VAL A 198 1.72 4.80 -8.56
C VAL A 198 2.28 5.32 -9.89
N SER A 199 1.67 4.91 -11.00
CA SER A 199 2.07 5.32 -12.35
C SER A 199 1.78 6.80 -12.66
N ASP A 200 0.86 7.45 -11.92
CA ASP A 200 0.47 8.84 -12.19
C ASP A 200 1.53 9.84 -11.71
N ASN A 201 2.38 9.41 -10.77
CA ASN A 201 3.46 10.25 -10.25
C ASN A 201 4.73 9.41 -9.97
N PRO A 202 5.51 9.06 -11.00
CA PRO A 202 6.71 8.27 -10.84
C PRO A 202 7.79 8.95 -9.98
N GLU A 203 7.75 10.28 -9.85
CA GLU A 203 8.66 11.06 -9.00
C GLU A 203 8.40 10.79 -7.50
N SER A 204 7.23 10.28 -7.15
CA SER A 204 6.92 9.85 -5.77
C SER A 204 7.71 8.62 -5.33
N ASN A 205 8.27 7.84 -6.27
CA ASN A 205 9.07 6.67 -5.95
C ASN A 205 10.56 7.05 -5.76
N ILE A 206 10.84 7.80 -4.71
CA ILE A 206 12.19 8.28 -4.40
C ILE A 206 13.11 7.15 -3.95
N PRO A 207 14.44 7.27 -4.17
CA PRO A 207 15.42 6.34 -3.61
C PRO A 207 15.46 6.44 -2.09
N ILE A 208 15.60 5.31 -1.42
CA ILE A 208 15.74 5.23 0.04
C ILE A 208 17.16 4.80 0.38
N LEU A 209 17.73 5.46 1.36
CA LEU A 209 19.07 5.21 1.85
C LEU A 209 19.04 4.47 3.20
N PRO A 210 20.09 3.71 3.52
CA PRO A 210 20.25 3.13 4.84
C PRO A 210 20.21 4.19 5.96
N GLY A 211 19.40 3.93 6.98
CA GLY A 211 19.21 4.85 8.11
C GLY A 211 18.04 5.82 7.92
N ASP A 212 17.36 5.80 6.77
CA ASP A 212 16.19 6.65 6.53
C ASP A 212 15.01 6.24 7.42
N THR A 213 14.20 7.23 7.73
CA THR A 213 12.93 7.04 8.43
C THR A 213 11.77 7.43 7.51
N ILE A 214 10.88 6.47 7.28
CA ILE A 214 9.70 6.60 6.44
C ILE A 214 8.48 6.59 7.36
N ILE A 215 7.70 7.66 7.35
CA ILE A 215 6.50 7.81 8.18
C ILE A 215 5.29 7.92 7.26
N VAL A 216 4.42 6.92 7.31
CA VAL A 216 3.13 6.93 6.63
C VAL A 216 2.09 7.50 7.59
N ARG A 217 1.62 8.72 7.31
CA ARG A 217 0.63 9.39 8.15
C ARG A 217 -0.74 8.71 8.00
N LYS A 218 -1.53 8.81 9.05
CA LYS A 218 -2.95 8.45 8.98
C LYS A 218 -3.69 9.43 8.09
N ALA A 219 -4.72 8.95 7.39
CA ALA A 219 -5.63 9.81 6.63
C ALA A 219 -6.36 10.78 7.55
N ASP A 220 -6.51 11.99 7.08
CA ASP A 220 -7.32 13.00 7.76
C ASP A 220 -8.79 12.57 7.80
N LEU A 221 -9.54 13.11 8.75
CA LEU A 221 -10.94 12.80 8.99
C LEU A 221 -11.79 14.06 8.80
N VAL A 222 -13.00 13.87 8.29
CA VAL A 222 -14.09 14.86 8.43
C VAL A 222 -15.25 14.18 9.15
N TYR A 223 -16.02 14.96 9.86
CA TYR A 223 -17.18 14.46 10.60
C TYR A 223 -18.47 14.94 9.95
N VAL A 224 -19.43 14.04 9.79
CA VAL A 224 -20.78 14.39 9.34
C VAL A 224 -21.75 14.00 10.44
N VAL A 225 -22.46 14.98 10.96
CA VAL A 225 -23.36 14.82 12.12
C VAL A 225 -24.71 15.46 11.87
N GLY A 226 -25.71 15.04 12.64
CA GLY A 226 -27.08 15.52 12.53
C GLY A 226 -27.96 14.62 11.68
N ASP A 227 -28.82 15.23 10.88
CA ASP A 227 -29.93 14.54 10.18
C ASP A 227 -29.50 13.96 8.83
N VAL A 228 -28.58 12.97 8.89
CA VAL A 228 -28.01 12.21 7.76
C VAL A 228 -28.22 10.72 7.98
N GLY A 229 -28.07 9.93 6.92
CA GLY A 229 -28.31 8.48 6.98
C GLY A 229 -27.41 7.75 7.98
N ARG A 230 -26.13 8.12 8.06
CA ARG A 230 -25.14 7.54 8.99
C ARG A 230 -24.19 8.62 9.51
N PRO A 231 -24.52 9.25 10.66
CA PRO A 231 -23.62 10.17 11.31
C PRO A 231 -22.32 9.47 11.73
N SER A 232 -21.18 9.93 11.26
CA SER A 232 -19.87 9.31 11.52
C SER A 232 -18.70 10.22 11.14
N GLY A 233 -17.48 9.80 11.50
CA GLY A 233 -16.25 10.33 10.92
C GLY A 233 -15.86 9.52 9.67
N PHE A 234 -15.50 10.24 8.61
CA PHE A 234 -15.11 9.67 7.33
C PHE A 234 -13.67 10.03 6.99
N LEU A 235 -12.90 9.05 6.54
CA LEU A 235 -11.53 9.26 6.09
C LEU A 235 -11.52 10.07 4.78
N MET A 236 -10.61 11.02 4.69
CA MET A 236 -10.38 11.78 3.46
C MET A 236 -9.52 10.92 2.52
N ASP A 237 -10.15 10.30 1.54
CA ASP A 237 -9.46 9.50 0.50
C ASP A 237 -8.74 10.36 -0.56
N SER A 238 -8.87 11.67 -0.50
CA SER A 238 -8.20 12.63 -1.36
C SER A 238 -7.84 13.88 -0.54
N ALA A 239 -6.90 14.67 -1.05
CA ALA A 239 -6.53 15.94 -0.41
C ALA A 239 -7.74 16.88 -0.21
N HIS A 240 -8.82 16.62 -0.94
CA HIS A 240 -10.04 17.45 -0.93
C HIS A 240 -11.26 16.54 -0.90
N LEU A 241 -12.02 16.62 0.18
CA LEU A 241 -13.35 16.03 0.28
C LEU A 241 -14.39 17.16 0.20
N THR A 242 -15.37 17.01 -0.68
CA THR A 242 -16.42 18.02 -0.82
C THR A 242 -17.62 17.72 0.06
N VAL A 243 -18.45 18.74 0.32
CA VAL A 243 -19.69 18.60 1.09
C VAL A 243 -20.61 17.54 0.47
N LEU A 244 -20.73 17.54 -0.86
CA LEU A 244 -21.56 16.55 -1.55
C LEU A 244 -21.04 15.14 -1.38
N GLN A 245 -19.72 14.95 -1.47
CA GLN A 245 -19.08 13.66 -1.24
C GLN A 245 -19.26 13.20 0.21
N ALA A 246 -19.07 14.11 1.18
CA ALA A 246 -19.25 13.79 2.60
C ALA A 246 -20.69 13.35 2.91
N ILE A 247 -21.69 14.05 2.35
CA ILE A 247 -23.10 13.66 2.47
C ILE A 247 -23.36 12.31 1.80
N ALA A 248 -22.77 12.05 0.63
CA ALA A 248 -22.92 10.76 -0.05
C ALA A 248 -22.33 9.60 0.78
N LEU A 249 -21.14 9.80 1.38
CA LEU A 249 -20.52 8.84 2.29
C LEU A 249 -21.39 8.60 3.55
N ALA A 250 -22.04 9.64 4.05
CA ALA A 250 -22.98 9.55 5.17
C ALA A 250 -24.34 8.92 4.82
N GLY A 251 -24.50 8.40 3.59
CA GLY A 251 -25.74 7.75 3.15
C GLY A 251 -26.86 8.74 2.79
N GLY A 252 -26.49 9.98 2.46
CA GLY A 252 -27.45 11.04 2.12
C GLY A 252 -28.04 11.75 3.34
N THR A 253 -28.91 12.72 3.10
CA THR A 253 -29.69 13.40 4.13
C THR A 253 -31.01 12.68 4.35
N THR A 254 -31.53 12.68 5.57
CA THR A 254 -32.86 12.12 5.86
C THR A 254 -33.94 13.03 5.31
N HIS A 255 -35.19 12.56 5.30
CA HIS A 255 -36.35 13.35 4.85
C HIS A 255 -36.68 14.50 5.83
N THR A 256 -36.28 14.40 7.10
CA THR A 256 -36.47 15.41 8.13
C THR A 256 -35.40 16.49 8.12
N ALA A 257 -34.32 16.30 7.37
CA ALA A 257 -33.19 17.22 7.33
C ALA A 257 -33.56 18.64 6.88
N ASN A 258 -33.04 19.63 7.59
CA ASN A 258 -33.11 21.05 7.20
C ASN A 258 -31.88 21.40 6.32
N LEU A 259 -32.06 21.25 5.02
CA LEU A 259 -31.01 21.53 4.03
C LEU A 259 -30.60 22.99 3.94
N GLY A 260 -31.43 23.93 4.48
CA GLY A 260 -31.09 25.36 4.50
C GLY A 260 -30.31 25.80 5.73
N GLY A 261 -30.24 24.95 6.76
CA GLY A 261 -29.52 25.22 8.01
C GLY A 261 -28.20 24.45 8.16
N ALA A 262 -27.77 23.78 7.10
CA ALA A 262 -26.51 23.05 7.12
C ALA A 262 -25.31 24.01 7.26
N ARG A 263 -24.28 23.59 7.99
CA ARG A 263 -23.08 24.40 8.22
C ARG A 263 -21.86 23.51 8.40
N ILE A 264 -20.72 24.01 8.02
CA ILE A 264 -19.41 23.46 8.37
C ILE A 264 -18.94 24.16 9.63
N ILE A 265 -18.54 23.40 10.63
CA ILE A 265 -17.87 23.90 11.82
C ILE A 265 -16.38 23.58 11.64
N HIS A 266 -15.63 24.63 11.40
CA HIS A 266 -14.17 24.56 11.22
C HIS A 266 -13.46 24.87 12.53
N ARG A 267 -12.46 24.06 12.89
CA ARG A 267 -11.60 24.31 14.04
C ARG A 267 -10.33 24.98 13.59
N GLY A 268 -10.28 26.30 13.69
CA GLY A 268 -9.09 27.11 13.45
C GLY A 268 -8.27 27.37 14.69
N PRO A 269 -7.11 28.06 14.54
CA PRO A 269 -6.25 28.47 15.67
C PRO A 269 -6.99 29.39 16.66
N ASP A 270 -7.89 30.21 16.15
CA ASP A 270 -8.65 31.20 16.93
C ASP A 270 -9.95 30.65 17.51
N GLY A 271 -10.22 29.35 17.38
CA GLY A 271 -11.42 28.69 17.86
C GLY A 271 -12.29 28.08 16.78
N LEU A 272 -13.57 27.89 17.09
CA LEU A 272 -14.57 27.31 16.18
C LEU A 272 -15.19 28.40 15.31
N THR A 273 -15.17 28.17 13.99
CA THR A 273 -15.81 29.04 13.00
C THR A 273 -16.95 28.30 12.31
N GLU A 274 -18.12 28.90 12.22
CA GLU A 274 -19.27 28.35 11.50
C GLU A 274 -19.35 28.95 10.08
N ILE A 275 -19.36 28.08 9.09
CA ILE A 275 -19.50 28.45 7.67
C ILE A 275 -20.85 27.91 7.17
N PRO A 276 -21.80 28.76 6.82
CA PRO A 276 -23.11 28.32 6.32
C PRO A 276 -22.97 27.61 4.98
N VAL A 277 -23.68 26.48 4.81
CA VAL A 277 -23.66 25.67 3.60
C VAL A 277 -25.04 25.70 2.94
N GLU A 278 -25.12 26.16 1.73
CA GLU A 278 -26.36 26.13 0.94
C GLU A 278 -26.64 24.73 0.36
N LEU A 279 -26.70 23.71 1.24
CA LEU A 279 -26.79 22.31 0.85
C LEU A 279 -27.92 22.03 -0.14
N LYS A 280 -29.07 22.70 0.02
CA LYS A 280 -30.20 22.58 -0.90
C LYS A 280 -29.87 23.04 -2.33
N LYS A 281 -29.04 24.07 -2.49
CA LYS A 281 -28.60 24.55 -3.80
C LYS A 281 -27.49 23.65 -4.39
N ILE A 282 -26.55 23.20 -3.56
CA ILE A 282 -25.48 22.28 -3.97
C ILE A 282 -26.09 20.97 -4.51
N LEU A 283 -27.03 20.36 -3.77
CA LEU A 283 -27.72 19.13 -4.20
C LEU A 283 -28.52 19.29 -5.50
N ARG A 284 -28.87 20.53 -5.88
CA ARG A 284 -29.58 20.85 -7.13
C ARG A 284 -28.65 21.36 -8.22
N ALA A 285 -27.34 21.31 -8.01
CA ALA A 285 -26.32 21.89 -8.90
C ALA A 285 -26.53 23.38 -9.19
N LYS A 286 -27.11 24.15 -8.25
CA LYS A 286 -27.36 25.58 -8.33
C LYS A 286 -26.37 26.44 -7.54
N ALA A 287 -25.46 25.80 -6.81
CA ALA A 287 -24.34 26.43 -6.13
C ALA A 287 -23.11 25.52 -6.30
N PRO A 288 -21.90 26.12 -6.30
CA PRO A 288 -20.66 25.33 -6.31
C PRO A 288 -20.57 24.46 -5.07
N ASP A 289 -20.00 23.27 -5.23
CA ASP A 289 -19.72 22.39 -4.10
C ASP A 289 -18.55 22.94 -3.27
N MET A 290 -18.65 22.84 -1.96
CA MET A 290 -17.64 23.37 -1.04
C MET A 290 -16.67 22.26 -0.61
N THR A 291 -15.40 22.60 -0.56
CA THR A 291 -14.35 21.69 -0.07
C THR A 291 -14.26 21.78 1.45
N MET A 292 -14.18 20.63 2.11
CA MET A 292 -13.96 20.51 3.54
C MET A 292 -12.46 20.38 3.83
N GLN A 293 -12.06 20.88 4.99
CA GLN A 293 -10.70 20.75 5.50
C GLN A 293 -10.62 19.58 6.50
N PRO A 294 -9.42 19.07 6.83
CA PRO A 294 -9.23 18.12 7.91
C PRO A 294 -9.87 18.61 9.22
N ASP A 295 -10.49 17.66 9.95
CA ASP A 295 -11.21 17.89 11.20
C ASP A 295 -12.46 18.78 11.12
N ASP A 296 -12.91 19.14 9.91
CA ASP A 296 -14.20 19.84 9.73
C ASP A 296 -15.37 18.96 10.15
N ILE A 297 -16.37 19.61 10.73
CA ILE A 297 -17.63 18.98 11.11
C ILE A 297 -18.75 19.55 10.23
N LEU A 298 -19.31 18.73 9.35
CA LEU A 298 -20.52 19.08 8.61
C LEU A 298 -21.73 18.74 9.48
N PHE A 299 -22.42 19.77 9.94
CA PHE A 299 -23.64 19.64 10.73
C PHE A 299 -24.88 19.87 9.87
N VAL A 300 -25.78 18.89 9.83
CA VAL A 300 -27.08 18.97 9.14
C VAL A 300 -28.20 18.95 10.18
N PRO A 301 -28.83 20.08 10.50
CA PRO A 301 -29.87 20.12 11.52
C PRO A 301 -31.18 19.48 11.05
N THR A 302 -31.99 19.07 12.01
CA THR A 302 -33.34 18.55 11.77
C THR A 302 -34.35 19.70 11.59
N SER A 303 -35.34 19.50 10.74
CA SER A 303 -36.43 20.46 10.52
C SER A 303 -37.59 20.15 11.48
N ALA A 304 -37.82 21.03 12.45
CA ALA A 304 -38.93 20.88 13.40
C ALA A 304 -40.27 20.77 12.69
N THR A 305 -40.48 21.56 11.65
CA THR A 305 -41.74 21.57 10.86
C THR A 305 -42.02 20.24 10.18
N LYS A 306 -40.97 19.60 9.62
CA LYS A 306 -41.11 18.29 8.95
C LYS A 306 -41.34 17.15 9.96
N VAL A 307 -40.74 17.22 11.15
CA VAL A 307 -40.95 16.26 12.23
C VAL A 307 -42.39 16.33 12.74
N PHE A 308 -42.91 17.55 12.92
CA PHE A 308 -44.30 17.73 13.32
C PHE A 308 -45.27 17.22 12.25
N ALA A 309 -45.03 17.53 10.97
CA ALA A 309 -45.87 17.03 9.86
C ALA A 309 -45.84 15.49 9.76
N GLY A 310 -44.68 14.87 9.94
CA GLY A 310 -44.56 13.41 9.97
C GLY A 310 -45.38 12.76 11.10
N ARG A 311 -45.25 13.29 12.30
CA ARG A 311 -46.03 12.80 13.48
C ARG A 311 -47.52 13.01 13.33
N ALA A 312 -47.94 14.14 12.77
CA ALA A 312 -49.36 14.43 12.49
C ALA A 312 -49.91 13.43 11.44
N MET A 313 -49.16 13.13 10.40
CA MET A 313 -49.54 12.14 9.38
C MET A 313 -49.67 10.73 9.99
N GLU A 314 -48.73 10.34 10.83
CA GLU A 314 -48.72 9.02 11.49
C GLU A 314 -49.90 8.89 12.45
N ALA A 315 -50.21 9.93 13.25
CA ALA A 315 -51.39 9.98 14.10
C ALA A 315 -52.70 9.92 13.29
N ALA A 316 -52.77 10.61 12.15
CA ALA A 316 -53.94 10.57 11.26
C ALA A 316 -54.13 9.17 10.65
N MET A 317 -53.08 8.48 10.25
CA MET A 317 -53.12 7.11 9.72
C MET A 317 -53.54 6.11 10.83
N GLN A 318 -53.05 6.26 12.05
CA GLN A 318 -53.45 5.45 13.18
C GLN A 318 -54.94 5.66 13.55
N ALA A 319 -55.42 6.88 13.51
CA ALA A 319 -56.85 7.18 13.72
C ALA A 319 -57.75 6.61 12.64
N ALA A 320 -57.28 6.65 11.34
CA ALA A 320 -58.03 6.07 10.23
C ALA A 320 -58.11 4.52 10.32
N THR A 321 -57.01 3.87 10.74
CA THR A 321 -57.01 2.41 10.95
C THR A 321 -57.88 2.01 12.14
N ALA A 322 -57.89 2.79 13.22
CA ALA A 322 -58.77 2.53 14.38
C ALA A 322 -60.27 2.69 14.02
N ALA A 323 -60.59 3.70 13.19
CA ALA A 323 -61.97 3.91 12.72
C ALA A 323 -62.49 2.78 11.82
N SER A 324 -61.61 2.17 11.02
CA SER A 324 -61.99 1.03 10.15
C SER A 324 -62.22 -0.26 10.89
N ILE A 325 -61.65 -0.43 12.10
CA ILE A 325 -61.87 -1.63 12.95
C ILE A 325 -63.21 -1.57 13.70
N VAL A 326 -63.71 -0.35 13.98
CA VAL A 326 -64.99 -0.16 14.69
C VAL A 326 -66.19 -0.21 13.72
N ALA A 327 -65.97 -0.16 12.42
CA ALA A 327 -67.03 -0.11 11.40
C ALA A 327 -67.42 -1.49 10.79
N ILE A 328 -67.03 -2.61 11.41
CA ILE A 328 -67.46 -3.93 11.02
C ILE A 328 -68.62 -4.35 11.92
N PRO A 329 -69.91 -4.45 11.42
CA PRO A 329 -71.08 -4.84 12.20
C PRO A 329 -71.00 -6.31 12.64
#